data_2595236a2bb2809b2a427ff6f7557662
#
_entry.id   2595236a2bb2809b2a427ff6f7557662
#
_cell.length_a   1.000
_cell.length_b   1.000
_cell.length_c   1.000
_cell.angle_alpha   90.00
_cell.angle_beta   90.00
_cell.angle_gamma   90.00
#
_symmetry.space_group_name_H-M   'P 1'
#
loop_
_entity.id
_entity.type
_entity.pdbx_description
1 polymer ?
#
loop_
_entity_poly.entity_id
_entity_poly.type
_entity_poly.pdbx_seq_one_letter_code
_entity_poly.pdbx_strand_id
1 'polypeptide(L)'
;MTALSLSKTVHADSIPYTHADEAHRLMTTALSRFLTLIESLHADDWSKPTACTAWNVQDMVAHQAGGYASGTSYKEMIRQYTSKPQPGQLPEDAINVLQVGERANKTPTELIDELKQVGEIAAHNWAYGFKAIKWVATPHPVGGFMPIRHLMWVIHSRDTWMHRLDICRATNRPFEQTRDHDGRIVELVVLDTARKLNKKLNSQAIILSLTGIAGGTWKIGKGEPVAEMEMDALDFNIFVSGRFSFENGIKRANISGDKIFAESLFKNFLVLY
;
A
#
# COMPACT_ATOMS: atom_id res chain seq x y z
N MET A 1 -20.48 21.54 -19.55
CA MET A 1 -19.99 20.22 -20.00
C MET A 1 -18.50 20.31 -20.14
N THR A 2 -17.77 19.98 -19.11
CA THR A 2 -16.30 19.98 -19.11
C THR A 2 -15.87 18.63 -19.69
N ALA A 3 -15.20 18.66 -20.84
CA ALA A 3 -14.66 17.48 -21.48
C ALA A 3 -13.69 16.79 -20.50
N LEU A 4 -14.06 15.61 -20.00
CA LEU A 4 -13.14 14.69 -19.35
C LEU A 4 -12.03 14.41 -20.37
N SER A 5 -10.82 14.88 -20.07
CA SER A 5 -9.63 14.50 -20.80
C SER A 5 -9.55 12.97 -20.70
N LEU A 6 -9.80 12.28 -21.81
CA LEU A 6 -9.55 10.85 -21.96
C LEU A 6 -8.08 10.63 -21.63
N SER A 7 -7.79 10.13 -20.43
CA SER A 7 -6.43 9.74 -20.06
C SER A 7 -5.99 8.66 -21.04
N LYS A 8 -4.85 8.89 -21.70
CA LYS A 8 -4.30 7.94 -22.69
C LYS A 8 -4.12 6.58 -22.00
N THR A 9 -4.77 5.53 -22.52
CA THR A 9 -4.58 4.17 -22.03
C THR A 9 -3.11 3.78 -22.15
N VAL A 10 -2.51 3.39 -21.02
CA VAL A 10 -1.11 2.99 -20.93
C VAL A 10 -1.04 1.49 -20.65
N HIS A 11 -0.09 0.77 -21.24
CA HIS A 11 0.11 -0.63 -20.91
C HIS A 11 0.70 -0.74 -19.49
N ALA A 12 0.09 -1.52 -18.61
CA ALA A 12 0.51 -1.62 -17.21
C ALA A 12 1.97 -2.10 -17.06
N ASP A 13 2.44 -2.97 -17.96
CA ASP A 13 3.84 -3.43 -17.97
C ASP A 13 4.84 -2.33 -18.34
N SER A 14 4.38 -1.18 -18.91
CA SER A 14 5.24 -0.03 -19.22
C SER A 14 5.38 0.94 -18.04
N ILE A 15 4.68 0.71 -16.93
CA ILE A 15 4.85 1.48 -15.69
C ILE A 15 6.30 1.28 -15.21
N PRO A 16 7.10 2.36 -15.09
CA PRO A 16 8.49 2.23 -14.69
C PRO A 16 8.63 1.76 -13.25
N TYR A 17 9.65 0.97 -12.99
CA TYR A 17 10.03 0.63 -11.61
C TYR A 17 10.50 1.85 -10.85
N THR A 18 10.21 1.87 -9.55
CA THR A 18 10.78 2.84 -8.61
C THR A 18 12.29 2.68 -8.53
N HIS A 19 13.00 3.80 -8.47
CA HIS A 19 14.43 3.90 -8.16
C HIS A 19 14.64 4.61 -6.80
N ALA A 20 15.88 4.65 -6.32
CA ALA A 20 16.19 5.11 -4.97
C ALA A 20 15.67 6.55 -4.67
N ASP A 21 15.90 7.50 -5.58
CA ASP A 21 15.50 8.90 -5.36
C ASP A 21 13.97 9.06 -5.34
N GLU A 22 13.28 8.33 -6.23
CA GLU A 22 11.82 8.31 -6.25
C GLU A 22 11.28 7.66 -4.97
N ALA A 23 11.87 6.53 -4.55
CA ALA A 23 11.50 5.85 -3.31
C ALA A 23 11.65 6.76 -2.10
N HIS A 24 12.78 7.47 -1.99
CA HIS A 24 13.00 8.46 -0.94
C HIS A 24 11.93 9.53 -0.94
N ARG A 25 11.66 10.15 -2.10
CA ARG A 25 10.63 11.19 -2.25
C ARG A 25 9.23 10.67 -1.88
N LEU A 26 8.86 9.46 -2.31
CA LEU A 26 7.57 8.88 -1.98
C LEU A 26 7.42 8.63 -0.47
N MET A 27 8.45 8.08 0.17
CA MET A 27 8.43 7.80 1.61
C MET A 27 8.42 9.07 2.46
N THR A 28 9.24 10.05 2.16
CA THR A 28 9.28 11.32 2.91
C THR A 28 7.97 12.10 2.75
N THR A 29 7.37 12.09 1.55
CA THR A 29 6.05 12.70 1.34
C THR A 29 4.96 11.95 2.09
N ALA A 30 4.96 10.60 2.06
CA ALA A 30 3.99 9.80 2.81
C ALA A 30 4.11 10.05 4.32
N LEU A 31 5.33 10.04 4.86
CA LEU A 31 5.63 10.32 6.26
C LEU A 31 5.15 11.71 6.67
N SER A 32 5.52 12.73 5.91
CA SER A 32 5.11 14.13 6.21
C SER A 32 3.60 14.28 6.30
N ARG A 33 2.85 13.70 5.34
CA ARG A 33 1.39 13.73 5.34
C ARG A 33 0.79 12.90 6.46
N PHE A 34 1.43 11.79 6.80
CA PHE A 34 1.01 10.95 7.93
C PHE A 34 1.19 11.70 9.25
N LEU A 35 2.34 12.33 9.47
CA LEU A 35 2.62 13.17 10.64
C LEU A 35 1.63 14.33 10.76
N THR A 36 1.39 15.07 9.67
CA THR A 36 0.38 16.15 9.65
C THR A 36 -1.00 15.65 10.07
N LEU A 37 -1.40 14.46 9.62
CA LEU A 37 -2.68 13.87 10.00
C LEU A 37 -2.72 13.55 11.50
N ILE A 38 -1.74 12.79 12.00
CA ILE A 38 -1.78 12.33 13.40
C ILE A 38 -1.58 13.46 14.42
N GLU A 39 -0.87 14.52 14.07
CA GLU A 39 -0.76 15.74 14.88
C GLU A 39 -2.08 16.52 14.96
N SER A 40 -2.97 16.35 13.99
CA SER A 40 -4.29 17.00 13.96
C SER A 40 -5.38 16.23 14.70
N LEU A 41 -5.08 15.03 15.21
CA LEU A 41 -6.07 14.15 15.87
C LEU A 41 -6.44 14.71 17.25
N HIS A 42 -7.73 14.60 17.57
CA HIS A 42 -8.23 14.86 18.92
C HIS A 42 -8.04 13.62 19.80
N ALA A 43 -8.08 13.81 21.13
CA ALA A 43 -7.89 12.70 22.08
C ALA A 43 -8.77 11.49 21.81
N ASP A 44 -10.04 11.72 21.48
CA ASP A 44 -11.02 10.65 21.23
C ASP A 44 -10.77 9.90 19.89
N ASP A 45 -10.02 10.49 18.97
CA ASP A 45 -9.72 9.86 17.68
C ASP A 45 -8.80 8.65 17.83
N TRP A 46 -7.91 8.66 18.80
CA TRP A 46 -6.89 7.64 19.00
C TRP A 46 -7.45 6.26 19.36
N SER A 47 -8.61 6.22 20.00
CA SER A 47 -9.30 4.97 20.35
C SER A 47 -10.27 4.45 19.28
N LYS A 48 -10.48 5.19 18.16
CA LYS A 48 -11.41 4.79 17.12
C LYS A 48 -10.96 3.52 16.41
N PRO A 49 -11.87 2.57 16.15
CA PRO A 49 -11.55 1.36 15.39
C PRO A 49 -11.23 1.70 13.94
N THR A 50 -10.34 0.94 13.32
CA THR A 50 -9.94 1.10 11.92
C THR A 50 -10.44 -0.04 11.03
N ALA A 51 -10.14 0.04 9.73
CA ALA A 51 -10.41 -1.06 8.79
C ALA A 51 -9.55 -2.32 9.08
N CYS A 52 -8.42 -2.16 9.76
CA CYS A 52 -7.65 -3.27 10.33
C CYS A 52 -8.32 -3.66 11.65
N THR A 53 -9.21 -4.65 11.63
CA THR A 53 -10.13 -4.98 12.73
C THR A 53 -9.45 -5.31 14.08
N ALA A 54 -8.16 -5.64 14.06
CA ALA A 54 -7.36 -5.87 15.26
C ALA A 54 -6.79 -4.58 15.87
N TRP A 55 -6.90 -3.43 15.19
CA TRP A 55 -6.22 -2.19 15.53
C TRP A 55 -7.17 -0.99 15.61
N ASN A 56 -7.01 -0.20 16.66
CA ASN A 56 -7.49 1.17 16.70
C ASN A 56 -6.48 2.12 16.04
N VAL A 57 -6.76 3.42 16.04
CA VAL A 57 -5.86 4.43 15.46
C VAL A 57 -4.51 4.46 16.16
N GLN A 58 -4.47 4.33 17.50
CA GLN A 58 -3.21 4.32 18.26
C GLN A 58 -2.34 3.11 17.91
N ASP A 59 -2.92 1.92 17.79
CA ASP A 59 -2.21 0.71 17.38
C ASP A 59 -1.62 0.86 15.97
N MET A 60 -2.37 1.49 15.07
CA MET A 60 -1.93 1.76 13.70
C MET A 60 -0.75 2.74 13.66
N VAL A 61 -0.76 3.78 14.49
CA VAL A 61 0.37 4.72 14.62
C VAL A 61 1.56 4.01 15.28
N ALA A 62 1.32 3.15 16.27
CA ALA A 62 2.35 2.32 16.92
C ALA A 62 3.01 1.36 15.92
N HIS A 63 2.23 0.72 15.04
CA HIS A 63 2.73 -0.09 13.95
C HIS A 63 3.62 0.74 13.01
N GLN A 64 3.17 1.90 12.57
CA GLN A 64 3.94 2.78 11.68
C GLN A 64 5.26 3.22 12.35
N ALA A 65 5.24 3.62 13.62
CA ALA A 65 6.46 3.96 14.37
C ALA A 65 7.43 2.77 14.43
N GLY A 66 6.92 1.55 14.66
CA GLY A 66 7.71 0.33 14.63
C GLY A 66 8.27 0.00 13.25
N GLY A 67 7.46 0.15 12.21
CA GLY A 67 7.87 -0.01 10.83
C GLY A 67 9.04 0.91 10.48
N TYR A 68 8.92 2.21 10.72
CA TYR A 68 10.02 3.17 10.50
C TYR A 68 11.23 2.88 11.39
N ALA A 69 11.06 2.48 12.66
CA ALA A 69 12.17 2.08 13.51
C ALA A 69 13.01 0.97 12.87
N SER A 70 12.38 0.01 12.15
CA SER A 70 13.09 -1.07 11.45
C SER A 70 14.10 -0.57 10.41
N GLY A 71 13.85 0.60 9.83
CA GLY A 71 14.72 1.24 8.83
C GLY A 71 15.92 1.99 9.42
N THR A 72 16.02 2.13 10.74
CA THR A 72 17.10 2.94 11.36
C THR A 72 18.47 2.26 11.31
N SER A 73 18.52 0.94 11.34
CA SER A 73 19.77 0.16 11.29
C SER A 73 19.57 -1.28 10.85
N TYR A 74 20.65 -1.93 10.38
CA TYR A 74 20.63 -3.38 10.11
C TYR A 74 20.25 -4.21 11.34
N LYS A 75 20.74 -3.81 12.52
CA LYS A 75 20.45 -4.52 13.78
C LYS A 75 18.96 -4.54 14.06
N GLU A 76 18.32 -3.39 13.96
CA GLU A 76 16.90 -3.24 14.25
C GLU A 76 16.05 -3.94 13.19
N MET A 77 16.40 -3.79 11.92
CA MET A 77 15.72 -4.49 10.83
C MET A 77 15.78 -6.01 11.04
N ILE A 78 16.97 -6.58 11.27
CA ILE A 78 17.12 -8.03 11.51
C ILE A 78 16.31 -8.46 12.72
N ARG A 79 16.35 -7.70 13.82
CA ARG A 79 15.61 -7.99 15.05
C ARG A 79 14.12 -8.14 14.77
N GLN A 80 13.52 -7.20 14.04
CA GLN A 80 12.09 -7.23 13.74
C GLN A 80 11.74 -8.33 12.72
N TYR A 81 12.48 -8.42 11.61
CA TYR A 81 12.17 -9.36 10.53
C TYR A 81 12.52 -10.82 10.83
N THR A 82 13.22 -11.10 11.93
CA THR A 82 13.45 -12.45 12.44
C THR A 82 12.50 -12.83 13.60
N SER A 83 11.49 -12.02 13.88
CA SER A 83 10.41 -12.34 14.84
C SER A 83 9.73 -13.65 14.44
N LYS A 84 9.54 -14.52 15.44
CA LYS A 84 8.94 -15.83 15.19
C LYS A 84 7.42 -15.75 15.25
N PRO A 85 6.71 -16.13 14.18
CA PRO A 85 5.26 -16.18 14.19
C PRO A 85 4.78 -17.29 15.16
N GLN A 86 3.65 -17.04 15.80
CA GLN A 86 2.94 -18.07 16.54
C GLN A 86 2.31 -19.11 15.58
N PRO A 87 2.00 -20.32 16.01
CA PRO A 87 1.33 -21.30 15.16
C PRO A 87 0.07 -20.73 14.50
N GLY A 88 0.01 -20.79 13.16
CA GLY A 88 -1.10 -20.24 12.35
C GLY A 88 -0.98 -18.78 11.96
N GLN A 89 0.03 -18.05 12.43
CA GLN A 89 0.33 -16.68 12.01
C GLN A 89 1.27 -16.65 10.79
N LEU A 90 1.13 -15.62 9.96
CA LEU A 90 2.08 -15.30 8.91
C LEU A 90 3.33 -14.61 9.52
N PRO A 91 4.50 -14.65 8.84
CA PRO A 91 5.69 -13.94 9.33
C PRO A 91 5.48 -12.45 9.58
N GLU A 92 4.71 -11.78 8.74
CA GLU A 92 4.35 -10.37 8.89
C GLU A 92 3.50 -10.10 10.13
N ASP A 93 2.65 -11.05 10.55
CA ASP A 93 1.85 -10.90 11.77
C ASP A 93 2.76 -10.83 13.01
N ALA A 94 3.86 -11.63 13.03
CA ALA A 94 4.82 -11.58 14.12
C ALA A 94 5.53 -10.22 14.21
N ILE A 95 5.85 -9.62 13.07
CA ILE A 95 6.45 -8.28 12.99
C ILE A 95 5.45 -7.24 13.50
N ASN A 96 4.21 -7.31 13.05
CA ASN A 96 3.15 -6.40 13.44
C ASN A 96 2.86 -6.47 14.94
N VAL A 97 2.74 -7.69 15.50
CA VAL A 97 2.55 -7.91 16.94
C VAL A 97 3.71 -7.34 17.76
N LEU A 98 4.96 -7.53 17.29
CA LEU A 98 6.14 -6.94 17.93
C LEU A 98 6.08 -5.40 17.92
N GLN A 99 5.81 -4.81 16.77
CA GLN A 99 5.80 -3.35 16.57
C GLN A 99 4.75 -2.66 17.46
N VAL A 100 3.52 -3.19 17.47
CA VAL A 100 2.42 -2.67 18.30
C VAL A 100 2.67 -2.96 19.78
N GLY A 101 3.06 -4.19 20.12
CA GLY A 101 3.26 -4.61 21.51
C GLY A 101 4.35 -3.81 22.24
N GLU A 102 5.47 -3.51 21.58
CA GLU A 102 6.54 -2.67 22.17
C GLU A 102 6.10 -1.22 22.43
N ARG A 103 5.03 -0.78 21.80
CA ARG A 103 4.50 0.60 21.89
C ARG A 103 3.15 0.69 22.61
N ALA A 104 2.64 -0.43 23.15
CA ALA A 104 1.31 -0.49 23.75
C ALA A 104 1.09 0.50 24.91
N ASN A 105 2.16 0.88 25.62
CA ASN A 105 2.11 1.81 26.75
C ASN A 105 2.54 3.24 26.37
N LYS A 106 2.82 3.52 25.08
CA LYS A 106 3.20 4.86 24.64
C LYS A 106 1.97 5.75 24.48
N THR A 107 2.10 6.97 24.91
CA THR A 107 1.12 8.01 24.65
C THR A 107 1.14 8.44 23.18
N PRO A 108 0.06 9.08 22.68
CA PRO A 108 0.05 9.69 21.35
C PRO A 108 1.26 10.57 21.06
N THR A 109 1.64 11.43 22.00
CA THR A 109 2.80 12.33 21.86
C THR A 109 4.09 11.54 21.68
N GLU A 110 4.32 10.51 22.50
CA GLU A 110 5.53 9.68 22.41
C GLU A 110 5.61 8.90 21.09
N LEU A 111 4.47 8.49 20.52
CA LEU A 111 4.42 7.85 19.19
C LEU A 111 4.75 8.83 18.07
N ILE A 112 4.23 10.07 18.13
CA ILE A 112 4.53 11.14 17.19
C ILE A 112 6.01 11.50 17.24
N ASP A 113 6.57 11.67 18.45
CA ASP A 113 7.96 12.02 18.65
C ASP A 113 8.90 10.91 18.15
N GLU A 114 8.56 9.64 18.39
CA GLU A 114 9.30 8.52 17.83
C GLU A 114 9.30 8.57 16.30
N LEU A 115 8.13 8.72 15.66
CA LEU A 115 8.04 8.82 14.19
C LEU A 115 8.87 9.97 13.63
N LYS A 116 8.87 11.14 14.27
CA LYS A 116 9.72 12.28 13.88
C LYS A 116 11.20 11.93 14.00
N GLN A 117 11.59 11.22 15.04
CA GLN A 117 12.98 10.84 15.28
C GLN A 117 13.49 9.81 14.29
N VAL A 118 12.70 8.79 13.97
CA VAL A 118 13.16 7.64 13.16
C VAL A 118 12.83 7.78 11.68
N GLY A 119 11.82 8.57 11.32
CA GLY A 119 11.20 8.55 10.01
C GLY A 119 12.14 8.92 8.87
N GLU A 120 12.82 10.06 8.95
CA GLU A 120 13.77 10.52 7.92
C GLU A 120 15.00 9.58 7.82
N ILE A 121 15.48 9.07 8.96
CA ILE A 121 16.58 8.10 8.99
C ILE A 121 16.19 6.83 8.24
N ALA A 122 14.99 6.32 8.51
CA ALA A 122 14.47 5.14 7.86
C ALA A 122 14.28 5.35 6.35
N ALA A 123 13.64 6.45 5.95
CA ALA A 123 13.41 6.78 4.55
C ALA A 123 14.73 6.86 3.76
N HIS A 124 15.74 7.51 4.34
CA HIS A 124 17.07 7.58 3.75
C HIS A 124 17.72 6.17 3.63
N ASN A 125 17.70 5.39 4.70
CA ASN A 125 18.32 4.07 4.72
C ASN A 125 17.63 3.09 3.77
N TRP A 126 16.29 3.11 3.68
CA TRP A 126 15.56 2.28 2.74
C TRP A 126 15.83 2.69 1.29
N ALA A 127 15.97 3.98 1.00
CA ALA A 127 16.31 4.45 -0.33
C ALA A 127 17.76 4.15 -0.71
N TYR A 128 18.73 4.49 0.13
CA TYR A 128 20.15 4.52 -0.22
C TYR A 128 21.01 3.55 0.59
N GLY A 129 20.62 3.23 1.83
CA GLY A 129 21.28 2.28 2.71
C GLY A 129 21.02 0.82 2.34
N PHE A 130 21.30 -0.10 3.24
CA PHE A 130 21.03 -1.56 3.17
C PHE A 130 21.47 -2.22 1.85
N LYS A 131 22.56 -1.74 1.25
CA LYS A 131 23.01 -2.13 -0.11
C LYS A 131 23.23 -3.63 -0.28
N ALA A 132 23.71 -4.30 0.77
CA ALA A 132 24.06 -5.72 0.72
C ALA A 132 22.84 -6.65 0.54
N ILE A 133 21.67 -6.25 1.03
CA ILE A 133 20.49 -7.11 1.06
C ILE A 133 19.41 -6.74 0.05
N LYS A 134 19.46 -5.56 -0.56
CA LYS A 134 18.41 -5.08 -1.47
C LYS A 134 18.07 -6.05 -2.61
N TRP A 135 19.06 -6.80 -3.08
CA TRP A 135 18.93 -7.72 -4.20
C TRP A 135 18.59 -9.15 -3.79
N VAL A 136 18.60 -9.45 -2.49
CA VAL A 136 18.21 -10.75 -1.96
C VAL A 136 16.72 -10.97 -2.21
N ALA A 137 16.38 -12.15 -2.74
CA ALA A 137 15.00 -12.55 -2.92
C ALA A 137 14.43 -13.04 -1.58
N THR A 138 13.22 -12.58 -1.25
CA THR A 138 12.48 -13.03 -0.07
C THR A 138 11.11 -13.56 -0.50
N PRO A 139 10.51 -14.50 0.23
CA PRO A 139 9.14 -14.91 -0.02
C PRO A 139 8.20 -13.70 0.00
N HIS A 140 7.27 -13.66 -0.96
CA HIS A 140 6.25 -12.63 -1.01
C HIS A 140 4.99 -13.14 -0.31
N PRO A 141 4.38 -12.42 0.65
CA PRO A 141 3.22 -12.88 1.41
C PRO A 141 2.03 -13.31 0.54
N VAL A 142 1.82 -12.63 -0.59
CA VAL A 142 0.76 -12.97 -1.56
C VAL A 142 1.22 -13.95 -2.63
N GLY A 143 2.33 -14.65 -2.40
CA GLY A 143 2.86 -15.74 -3.24
C GLY A 143 4.00 -15.35 -4.17
N GLY A 144 4.96 -16.27 -4.32
CA GLY A 144 6.17 -16.08 -5.12
C GLY A 144 7.31 -15.45 -4.32
N PHE A 145 8.23 -14.80 -5.04
CA PHE A 145 9.41 -14.13 -4.46
C PHE A 145 9.48 -12.68 -4.94
N MET A 146 9.98 -11.81 -4.08
CA MET A 146 10.31 -10.43 -4.42
C MET A 146 11.72 -10.08 -3.90
N PRO A 147 12.45 -9.15 -4.54
CA PRO A 147 13.67 -8.63 -3.95
C PRO A 147 13.34 -7.74 -2.75
N ILE A 148 14.17 -7.78 -1.71
CA ILE A 148 13.99 -6.95 -0.50
C ILE A 148 13.89 -5.45 -0.84
N ARG A 149 14.55 -4.98 -1.90
CA ARG A 149 14.39 -3.60 -2.39
C ARG A 149 12.92 -3.23 -2.70
N HIS A 150 12.08 -4.20 -3.11
CA HIS A 150 10.65 -3.92 -3.37
C HIS A 150 9.93 -3.56 -2.07
N LEU A 151 10.22 -4.31 -0.99
CA LEU A 151 9.74 -3.96 0.35
C LEU A 151 10.21 -2.54 0.73
N MET A 152 11.50 -2.26 0.56
CA MET A 152 12.09 -0.98 0.96
C MET A 152 11.63 0.21 0.11
N TRP A 153 11.48 0.04 -1.21
CA TRP A 153 11.22 1.15 -2.13
C TRP A 153 9.75 1.36 -2.48
N VAL A 154 8.92 0.35 -2.26
CA VAL A 154 7.51 0.40 -2.66
C VAL A 154 6.60 0.16 -1.47
N ILE A 155 6.79 -0.98 -0.76
CA ILE A 155 5.83 -1.41 0.24
C ILE A 155 5.76 -0.43 1.42
N HIS A 156 6.87 0.02 1.98
CA HIS A 156 6.85 0.95 3.12
C HIS A 156 6.13 2.27 2.83
N SER A 157 6.30 2.86 1.64
CA SER A 157 5.58 4.08 1.28
C SER A 157 4.09 3.81 1.04
N ARG A 158 3.76 2.66 0.47
CA ARG A 158 2.39 2.19 0.22
C ARG A 158 1.67 1.89 1.53
N ASP A 159 2.34 1.24 2.47
CA ASP A 159 1.84 0.93 3.80
C ASP A 159 1.48 2.20 4.58
N THR A 160 2.41 3.16 4.66
CA THR A 160 2.16 4.47 5.28
C THR A 160 1.00 5.22 4.60
N TRP A 161 0.94 5.18 3.27
CA TRP A 161 -0.15 5.79 2.49
C TRP A 161 -1.50 5.15 2.83
N MET A 162 -1.55 3.82 2.93
CA MET A 162 -2.79 3.08 3.19
C MET A 162 -3.27 3.31 4.63
N HIS A 163 -2.36 3.29 5.61
CA HIS A 163 -2.72 3.57 6.99
C HIS A 163 -3.14 5.02 7.22
N ARG A 164 -2.61 5.98 6.45
CA ARG A 164 -3.15 7.34 6.41
C ARG A 164 -4.60 7.35 5.95
N LEU A 165 -4.95 6.57 4.91
CA LEU A 165 -6.33 6.43 4.44
C LEU A 165 -7.23 5.78 5.50
N ASP A 166 -6.75 4.72 6.16
CA ASP A 166 -7.48 4.04 7.23
C ASP A 166 -7.82 5.00 8.39
N ILE A 167 -6.84 5.81 8.82
CA ILE A 167 -7.04 6.81 9.90
C ILE A 167 -8.00 7.92 9.44
N CYS A 168 -7.86 8.44 8.22
CA CYS A 168 -8.79 9.43 7.69
C CYS A 168 -10.24 8.90 7.71
N ARG A 169 -10.45 7.65 7.32
CA ARG A 169 -11.78 7.02 7.34
C ARG A 169 -12.30 6.81 8.75
N ALA A 170 -11.46 6.30 9.66
CA ALA A 170 -11.83 6.08 11.07
C ALA A 170 -12.21 7.37 11.78
N THR A 171 -11.55 8.47 11.43
CA THR A 171 -11.74 9.78 12.08
C THR A 171 -12.65 10.73 11.29
N ASN A 172 -13.20 10.27 10.15
CA ASN A 172 -14.03 11.06 9.25
C ASN A 172 -13.36 12.34 8.76
N ARG A 173 -12.05 12.27 8.48
CA ARG A 173 -11.28 13.36 7.89
C ARG A 173 -11.11 13.18 6.38
N PRO A 174 -10.97 14.27 5.61
CA PRO A 174 -10.71 14.18 4.18
C PRO A 174 -9.34 13.52 3.93
N PHE A 175 -9.29 12.66 2.91
CA PHE A 175 -8.04 12.11 2.41
C PHE A 175 -7.57 12.95 1.23
N GLU A 176 -6.71 13.92 1.49
CA GLU A 176 -6.14 14.77 0.45
C GLU A 176 -5.21 13.99 -0.46
N GLN A 177 -5.37 14.18 -1.76
CA GLN A 177 -4.63 13.49 -2.80
C GLN A 177 -3.94 14.47 -3.73
N THR A 178 -2.82 14.02 -4.30
CA THR A 178 -2.16 14.68 -5.43
C THR A 178 -1.82 13.66 -6.51
N ARG A 179 -1.82 14.09 -7.76
CA ARG A 179 -1.45 13.22 -8.89
C ARG A 179 -0.02 12.69 -8.76
N ASP A 180 0.92 13.55 -8.38
CA ASP A 180 2.36 13.24 -8.37
C ASP A 180 2.76 12.22 -7.28
N HIS A 181 2.07 12.23 -6.14
CA HIS A 181 2.36 11.28 -5.06
C HIS A 181 1.38 10.12 -5.06
N ASP A 182 0.09 10.44 -4.85
CA ASP A 182 -0.94 9.41 -4.66
C ASP A 182 -1.19 8.66 -5.96
N GLY A 183 -1.19 9.35 -7.11
CA GLY A 183 -1.27 8.72 -8.42
C GLY A 183 -0.10 7.77 -8.67
N ARG A 184 1.12 8.14 -8.26
CA ARG A 184 2.29 7.26 -8.40
C ARG A 184 2.23 6.03 -7.49
N ILE A 185 1.74 6.16 -6.27
CA ILE A 185 1.48 5.01 -5.38
C ILE A 185 0.49 4.04 -6.05
N VAL A 186 -0.61 4.57 -6.59
CA VAL A 186 -1.62 3.77 -7.30
C VAL A 186 -1.02 3.08 -8.54
N GLU A 187 -0.20 3.75 -9.33
CA GLU A 187 0.50 3.13 -10.48
C GLU A 187 1.34 1.92 -10.06
N LEU A 188 2.07 2.01 -8.93
CA LEU A 188 2.87 0.91 -8.41
C LEU A 188 1.99 -0.26 -7.93
N VAL A 189 0.80 0.03 -7.38
CA VAL A 189 -0.19 -1.00 -7.05
C VAL A 189 -0.73 -1.66 -8.31
N VAL A 190 -1.06 -0.89 -9.34
CA VAL A 190 -1.51 -1.40 -10.64
C VAL A 190 -0.44 -2.28 -11.28
N LEU A 191 0.84 -1.89 -11.21
CA LEU A 191 1.95 -2.70 -11.72
C LEU A 191 2.03 -4.08 -11.04
N ASP A 192 1.91 -4.12 -9.71
CA ASP A 192 1.95 -5.39 -8.95
C ASP A 192 0.71 -6.25 -9.26
N THR A 193 -0.47 -5.62 -9.33
CA THR A 193 -1.72 -6.27 -9.74
C THR A 193 -1.58 -6.87 -11.14
N ALA A 194 -1.08 -6.10 -12.10
CA ALA A 194 -0.89 -6.54 -13.48
C ALA A 194 0.03 -7.76 -13.58
N ARG A 195 1.16 -7.76 -12.85
CA ARG A 195 2.09 -8.89 -12.81
C ARG A 195 1.45 -10.16 -12.31
N LYS A 196 0.58 -10.06 -11.35
CA LYS A 196 -0.16 -11.18 -10.81
C LYS A 196 -1.22 -11.67 -11.80
N LEU A 197 -1.96 -10.75 -12.41
CA LEU A 197 -3.01 -11.05 -13.38
C LEU A 197 -2.47 -11.60 -14.70
N ASN A 198 -1.33 -11.12 -15.19
CA ASN A 198 -0.73 -11.59 -16.44
C ASN A 198 -0.57 -13.13 -16.51
N LYS A 199 -0.40 -13.78 -15.34
CA LYS A 199 -0.34 -15.25 -15.23
C LYS A 199 -1.71 -15.94 -15.43
N LYS A 200 -2.81 -15.18 -15.39
CA LYS A 200 -4.20 -15.69 -15.46
C LYS A 200 -4.92 -15.27 -16.74
N LEU A 201 -4.37 -14.30 -17.47
CA LEU A 201 -5.04 -13.69 -18.63
C LEU A 201 -5.01 -14.53 -19.90
N ASN A 202 -4.20 -15.61 -19.99
CA ASN A 202 -4.19 -16.57 -21.11
C ASN A 202 -4.25 -15.90 -22.49
N SER A 203 -3.38 -14.89 -22.74
CA SER A 203 -3.34 -14.08 -23.98
C SER A 203 -4.52 -13.12 -24.18
N GLN A 204 -5.41 -12.97 -23.23
CA GLN A 204 -6.43 -11.92 -23.21
C GLN A 204 -5.91 -10.66 -22.51
N ALA A 205 -6.67 -9.58 -22.59
CA ALA A 205 -6.39 -8.36 -21.84
C ALA A 205 -7.69 -7.80 -21.22
N ILE A 206 -7.51 -6.94 -20.24
CA ILE A 206 -8.57 -6.09 -19.68
C ILE A 206 -8.12 -4.63 -19.68
N ILE A 207 -9.06 -3.72 -19.66
CA ILE A 207 -8.84 -2.32 -19.30
C ILE A 207 -9.20 -2.15 -17.81
N LEU A 208 -8.28 -1.58 -17.04
CA LEU A 208 -8.52 -1.11 -15.67
C LEU A 208 -8.55 0.41 -15.70
N SER A 209 -9.72 0.98 -15.46
CA SER A 209 -9.97 2.42 -15.43
C SER A 209 -10.23 2.85 -13.99
N LEU A 210 -9.30 3.57 -13.39
CA LEU A 210 -9.43 4.09 -12.04
C LEU A 210 -9.76 5.58 -12.10
N THR A 211 -10.88 5.97 -11.48
CA THR A 211 -11.33 7.36 -11.41
C THR A 211 -10.73 8.10 -10.20
N GLY A 212 -10.89 9.41 -10.14
CA GLY A 212 -10.35 10.25 -9.08
C GLY A 212 -8.96 10.83 -9.36
N ILE A 213 -8.42 11.62 -8.45
CA ILE A 213 -7.15 12.35 -8.59
C ILE A 213 -5.96 11.40 -8.80
N ALA A 214 -5.95 10.29 -8.06
CA ALA A 214 -4.92 9.26 -8.15
C ALA A 214 -5.17 8.24 -9.27
N GLY A 215 -6.26 8.37 -10.02
CA GLY A 215 -6.70 7.43 -11.04
C GLY A 215 -5.90 7.45 -12.33
N GLY A 216 -6.28 6.60 -13.28
CA GLY A 216 -5.70 6.46 -14.61
C GLY A 216 -6.29 5.26 -15.33
N THR A 217 -5.88 5.02 -16.58
CA THR A 217 -6.40 3.91 -17.37
C THR A 217 -5.26 3.05 -17.88
N TRP A 218 -5.31 1.76 -17.60
CA TRP A 218 -4.25 0.81 -17.95
C TRP A 218 -4.82 -0.41 -18.66
N LYS A 219 -4.12 -0.83 -19.70
CA LYS A 219 -4.32 -2.14 -20.31
C LYS A 219 -3.46 -3.17 -19.56
N ILE A 220 -4.06 -4.24 -19.09
CA ILE A 220 -3.40 -5.38 -18.43
C ILE A 220 -3.58 -6.60 -19.33
N GLY A 221 -2.48 -7.28 -19.67
CA GLY A 221 -2.47 -8.41 -20.61
C GLY A 221 -2.01 -8.04 -22.01
N LYS A 222 -1.82 -9.04 -22.88
CA LYS A 222 -1.19 -8.87 -24.20
C LYS A 222 -2.19 -8.83 -25.37
N GLY A 223 -3.36 -9.48 -25.21
CA GLY A 223 -4.37 -9.57 -26.28
C GLY A 223 -5.23 -8.33 -26.43
N GLU A 224 -6.30 -8.44 -27.21
CA GLU A 224 -7.35 -7.43 -27.23
C GLU A 224 -8.11 -7.45 -25.90
N PRO A 225 -8.50 -6.26 -25.39
CA PRO A 225 -9.29 -6.18 -24.17
C PRO A 225 -10.66 -6.83 -24.37
N VAL A 226 -10.99 -7.80 -23.53
CA VAL A 226 -12.29 -8.48 -23.54
C VAL A 226 -13.27 -7.90 -22.52
N ALA A 227 -12.75 -7.17 -21.54
CA ALA A 227 -13.54 -6.48 -20.52
C ALA A 227 -12.87 -5.16 -20.10
N GLU A 228 -13.70 -4.25 -19.59
CA GLU A 228 -13.26 -3.04 -18.89
C GLU A 228 -13.82 -3.05 -17.47
N MET A 229 -13.00 -2.65 -16.52
CA MET A 229 -13.31 -2.55 -15.10
C MET A 229 -13.03 -1.13 -14.65
N GLU A 230 -14.08 -0.39 -14.30
CA GLU A 230 -13.98 0.97 -13.78
C GLU A 230 -14.28 0.99 -12.29
N MET A 231 -13.48 1.70 -11.51
CA MET A 231 -13.63 1.86 -10.06
C MET A 231 -12.97 3.16 -9.59
N ASP A 232 -13.40 3.72 -8.47
CA ASP A 232 -12.65 4.79 -7.81
C ASP A 232 -11.27 4.27 -7.36
N ALA A 233 -10.21 5.10 -7.49
CA ALA A 233 -8.84 4.69 -7.18
C ALA A 233 -8.63 4.34 -5.70
N LEU A 234 -9.31 5.03 -4.77
CA LEU A 234 -9.24 4.67 -3.34
C LEU A 234 -9.98 3.38 -3.05
N ASP A 235 -11.18 3.20 -3.61
CA ASP A 235 -11.96 1.97 -3.47
C ASP A 235 -11.18 0.77 -4.05
N PHE A 236 -10.50 0.95 -5.19
CA PHE A 236 -9.61 -0.06 -5.74
C PHE A 236 -8.50 -0.46 -4.75
N ASN A 237 -7.81 0.53 -4.16
CA ASN A 237 -6.72 0.25 -3.22
C ASN A 237 -7.23 -0.40 -1.92
N ILE A 238 -8.39 0.01 -1.41
CA ILE A 238 -9.06 -0.63 -0.27
C ILE A 238 -9.40 -2.09 -0.59
N PHE A 239 -9.84 -2.36 -1.82
CA PHE A 239 -10.17 -3.71 -2.25
C PHE A 239 -8.92 -4.59 -2.40
N VAL A 240 -7.90 -4.13 -3.15
CA VAL A 240 -6.71 -4.95 -3.42
C VAL A 240 -5.81 -5.14 -2.19
N SER A 241 -5.98 -4.33 -1.14
CA SER A 241 -5.36 -4.53 0.17
C SER A 241 -6.12 -5.50 1.09
N GLY A 242 -7.25 -6.06 0.63
CA GLY A 242 -8.05 -6.99 1.41
C GLY A 242 -8.98 -6.37 2.46
N ARG A 243 -9.13 -5.04 2.47
CA ARG A 243 -10.04 -4.33 3.40
C ARG A 243 -11.51 -4.39 2.99
N PHE A 244 -11.79 -4.65 1.73
CA PHE A 244 -13.14 -5.03 1.26
C PHE A 244 -13.23 -6.53 1.01
N SER A 245 -14.40 -7.11 1.29
CA SER A 245 -14.72 -8.44 0.79
C SER A 245 -14.82 -8.43 -0.74
N PHE A 246 -14.71 -9.61 -1.34
CA PHE A 246 -14.87 -9.78 -2.78
C PHE A 246 -16.19 -9.17 -3.30
N GLU A 247 -17.31 -9.46 -2.62
CA GLU A 247 -18.63 -8.97 -2.98
C GLU A 247 -18.73 -7.44 -2.89
N ASN A 248 -18.11 -6.86 -1.88
CA ASN A 248 -18.09 -5.40 -1.71
C ASN A 248 -17.20 -4.71 -2.75
N GLY A 249 -16.09 -5.35 -3.16
CA GLY A 249 -15.25 -4.86 -4.25
C GLY A 249 -15.99 -4.86 -5.58
N ILE A 250 -16.63 -5.97 -5.96
CA ILE A 250 -17.41 -6.08 -7.21
C ILE A 250 -18.56 -5.07 -7.27
N LYS A 251 -19.29 -4.88 -6.17
CA LYS A 251 -20.41 -3.91 -6.13
C LYS A 251 -19.97 -2.47 -6.40
N ARG A 252 -18.70 -2.15 -6.20
CA ARG A 252 -18.13 -0.82 -6.43
C ARG A 252 -17.50 -0.66 -7.81
N ALA A 253 -17.34 -1.77 -8.55
CA ALA A 253 -16.82 -1.77 -9.89
C ALA A 253 -17.94 -1.71 -10.92
N ASN A 254 -17.77 -0.85 -11.94
CA ASN A 254 -18.55 -0.91 -13.15
C ASN A 254 -17.79 -1.80 -14.15
N ILE A 255 -18.42 -2.91 -14.56
CA ILE A 255 -17.79 -3.88 -15.44
C ILE A 255 -18.57 -3.96 -16.75
N SER A 256 -17.85 -3.76 -17.87
CA SER A 256 -18.38 -3.93 -19.23
C SER A 256 -17.61 -5.02 -20.01
N GLY A 257 -18.19 -5.51 -21.10
CA GLY A 257 -17.63 -6.63 -21.88
C GLY A 257 -17.86 -8.00 -21.22
N ASP A 258 -16.84 -8.86 -21.20
CA ASP A 258 -16.94 -10.20 -20.58
C ASP A 258 -16.90 -10.09 -19.05
N LYS A 259 -18.08 -9.90 -18.49
CA LYS A 259 -18.28 -9.71 -17.04
C LYS A 259 -17.86 -10.94 -16.23
N ILE A 260 -18.17 -12.15 -16.71
CA ILE A 260 -17.83 -13.39 -16.01
C ILE A 260 -16.31 -13.52 -15.89
N PHE A 261 -15.61 -13.28 -16.99
CA PHE A 261 -14.16 -13.30 -17.01
C PHE A 261 -13.57 -12.26 -16.08
N ALA A 262 -14.02 -11.00 -16.17
CA ALA A 262 -13.55 -9.91 -15.31
C ALA A 262 -13.75 -10.22 -13.81
N GLU A 263 -14.94 -10.67 -13.40
CA GLU A 263 -15.23 -11.07 -12.03
C GLU A 263 -14.34 -12.21 -11.54
N SER A 264 -13.99 -13.15 -12.41
CA SER A 264 -13.05 -14.23 -12.06
C SER A 264 -11.65 -13.73 -11.72
N LEU A 265 -11.23 -12.61 -12.31
CA LEU A 265 -9.94 -11.98 -12.04
C LEU A 265 -9.90 -11.26 -10.70
N PHE A 266 -11.02 -10.70 -10.22
CA PHE A 266 -11.07 -9.96 -8.94
C PHE A 266 -10.49 -10.76 -7.78
N LYS A 267 -10.70 -12.06 -7.73
CA LYS A 267 -10.15 -12.96 -6.70
C LYS A 267 -8.61 -12.96 -6.66
N ASN A 268 -7.96 -12.43 -7.70
CA ASN A 268 -6.51 -12.40 -7.85
C ASN A 268 -5.92 -11.00 -7.68
N PHE A 269 -6.70 -10.00 -7.32
CA PHE A 269 -6.25 -8.61 -7.24
C PHE A 269 -5.47 -8.28 -5.97
N LEU A 270 -5.56 -9.10 -4.92
CA LEU A 270 -4.86 -8.84 -3.65
C LEU A 270 -3.36 -8.62 -3.86
N VAL A 271 -2.84 -7.54 -3.33
CA VAL A 271 -1.41 -7.20 -3.30
C VAL A 271 -0.98 -6.86 -1.88
N LEU A 272 0.34 -6.85 -1.62
CA LEU A 272 0.91 -6.48 -0.34
C LEU A 272 0.86 -4.96 -0.15
N TYR A 273 0.48 -4.54 1.04
CA TYR A 273 0.54 -3.17 1.54
C TYR A 273 1.42 -3.10 2.77
#